data_173b63dc362b3cac042262d207857e2f
#
_entry.id   173b63dc362b3cac042262d207857e2f
#
_cell.length_a   1.000
_cell.length_b   1.000
_cell.length_c   1.000
_cell.angle_alpha   90.00
_cell.angle_beta   90.00
_cell.angle_gamma   90.00
#
_symmetry.space_group_name_H-M   'P 1'
#
loop_
_entity.id
_entity.type
_entity.pdbx_description
1 polymer ?
#
loop_
_entity_poly.entity_id
_entity_poly.type
_entity_poly.pdbx_seq_one_letter_code
_entity_poly.pdbx_strand_id
1 'polypeptide(L)'
;GWIALPAVLLLGARRGRYTKDGMISAHPPSNIPFLALGAWILTVGWFGFNVMSAQLIEAVSGLVAVNSLMAMVGGTLTALVLGRNDPGFIHNGPLAGLVAVCAGSDLMHPLGALATGAIAGALFVWMFMVTQNKWRIDDVLGVWPLHGLCGAWGGIAAGIFGAKALGGLGGVSLTAQLIGTLGGVTVAALGSLVVYGLLKRFVGLRLDPEAEFNGADLSIHKVSATAERETNW
;
A
#
# COMPACT_ATOMS: atom_id res chain seq x y z
N GLY A 1 1.92 4.40 4.70
CA GLY A 1 0.79 3.54 5.12
C GLY A 1 0.39 3.77 6.56
N TRP A 2 1.34 3.93 7.48
CA TRP A 2 1.05 4.22 8.90
C TRP A 2 0.64 5.67 9.15
N ILE A 3 0.90 6.57 8.22
CA ILE A 3 0.30 7.91 8.20
C ILE A 3 -1.15 7.85 7.73
N ALA A 4 -1.45 6.98 6.76
CA ALA A 4 -2.78 6.86 6.18
C ALA A 4 -3.81 6.28 7.16
N LEU A 5 -3.43 5.32 8.01
CA LEU A 5 -4.37 4.68 8.94
C LEU A 5 -5.08 5.67 9.88
N PRO A 6 -4.37 6.54 10.64
CA PRO A 6 -5.04 7.55 11.46
C PRO A 6 -5.85 8.55 10.63
N ALA A 7 -5.39 8.91 9.43
CA ALA A 7 -6.12 9.80 8.53
C ALA A 7 -7.48 9.19 8.14
N VAL A 8 -7.50 7.92 7.72
CA VAL A 8 -8.72 7.18 7.37
C VAL A 8 -9.66 7.06 8.57
N LEU A 9 -9.11 6.75 9.76
CA LEU A 9 -9.91 6.66 10.99
C LEU A 9 -10.55 8.00 11.38
N LEU A 10 -9.83 9.09 11.25
CA LEU A 10 -10.33 10.43 11.57
C LEU A 10 -11.33 10.96 10.53
N LEU A 11 -11.13 10.63 9.25
CA LEU A 11 -12.03 10.97 8.15
C LEU A 11 -13.35 10.20 8.23
N GLY A 12 -13.26 8.91 8.60
CA GLY A 12 -14.39 7.99 8.64
C GLY A 12 -14.73 7.39 7.28
N ALA A 13 -15.69 6.45 7.29
CA ALA A 13 -16.09 5.75 6.08
C ALA A 13 -16.90 6.63 5.13
N ARG A 14 -16.84 6.34 3.83
CA ARG A 14 -17.71 6.94 2.80
C ARG A 14 -19.17 6.69 3.16
N ARG A 15 -20.04 7.63 2.78
CA ARG A 15 -21.47 7.51 3.04
C ARG A 15 -22.05 6.27 2.35
N GLY A 16 -22.89 5.54 3.09
CA GLY A 16 -23.50 4.32 2.58
C GLY A 16 -22.57 3.11 2.44
N ARG A 17 -21.28 3.23 2.78
CA ARG A 17 -20.36 2.09 2.72
C ARG A 17 -20.74 0.99 3.70
N TYR A 18 -21.04 1.37 4.94
CA TYR A 18 -21.48 0.46 6.00
C TYR A 18 -22.88 0.85 6.46
N THR A 19 -23.84 -0.04 6.28
CA THR A 19 -25.23 0.20 6.67
C THR A 19 -25.45 -0.14 8.15
N LYS A 20 -26.53 0.39 8.71
CA LYS A 20 -26.92 0.09 10.11
C LYS A 20 -27.28 -1.39 10.31
N ASP A 21 -27.77 -2.04 9.26
CA ASP A 21 -28.14 -3.46 9.26
C ASP A 21 -26.94 -4.39 9.09
N GLY A 22 -25.73 -3.85 9.10
CA GLY A 22 -24.49 -4.60 9.03
C GLY A 22 -24.03 -4.95 7.61
N MET A 23 -24.76 -4.58 6.58
CA MET A 23 -24.34 -4.82 5.20
C MET A 23 -23.20 -3.89 4.78
N ILE A 24 -22.38 -4.38 3.85
CA ILE A 24 -21.29 -3.63 3.25
C ILE A 24 -21.67 -3.36 1.79
N SER A 25 -21.87 -2.10 1.47
CA SER A 25 -22.20 -1.71 0.10
C SER A 25 -20.95 -1.80 -0.79
N ALA A 26 -21.10 -2.40 -1.95
CA ALA A 26 -20.02 -2.44 -2.94
C ALA A 26 -19.77 -1.03 -3.50
N HIS A 27 -18.50 -0.65 -3.54
CA HIS A 27 -18.03 0.58 -4.19
C HIS A 27 -16.89 0.19 -5.12
N PRO A 28 -17.21 -0.42 -6.28
CA PRO A 28 -16.17 -0.88 -7.21
C PRO A 28 -15.39 0.30 -7.79
N PRO A 29 -14.17 0.05 -8.29
CA PRO A 29 -13.42 1.06 -9.04
C PRO A 29 -14.24 1.60 -10.21
N SER A 30 -14.14 2.88 -10.49
CA SER A 30 -14.87 3.52 -11.60
C SER A 30 -14.39 3.03 -12.97
N ASN A 31 -13.12 2.63 -13.07
CA ASN A 31 -12.50 2.19 -14.32
C ASN A 31 -11.36 1.19 -14.04
N ILE A 32 -11.59 -0.08 -14.39
CA ILE A 32 -10.59 -1.15 -14.19
C ILE A 32 -9.36 -0.98 -15.10
N PRO A 33 -9.47 -0.64 -16.39
CA PRO A 33 -8.31 -0.36 -17.23
C PRO A 33 -7.41 0.74 -16.68
N PHE A 34 -7.96 1.84 -16.15
CA PHE A 34 -7.15 2.89 -15.52
C PHE A 34 -6.54 2.46 -14.20
N LEU A 35 -7.23 1.63 -13.40
CA LEU A 35 -6.63 1.01 -12.22
C LEU A 35 -5.40 0.18 -12.60
N ALA A 36 -5.54 -0.66 -13.61
CA ALA A 36 -4.45 -1.49 -14.12
C ALA A 36 -3.29 -0.63 -14.64
N LEU A 37 -3.57 0.37 -15.46
CA LEU A 37 -2.56 1.29 -15.99
C LEU A 37 -1.81 2.01 -14.86
N GLY A 38 -2.53 2.55 -13.87
CA GLY A 38 -1.92 3.22 -12.73
C GLY A 38 -1.01 2.31 -11.92
N ALA A 39 -1.46 1.08 -11.65
CA ALA A 39 -0.65 0.08 -10.95
C ALA A 39 0.62 -0.29 -11.71
N TRP A 40 0.54 -0.45 -13.04
CA TRP A 40 1.71 -0.76 -13.86
C TRP A 40 2.68 0.41 -14.01
N ILE A 41 2.20 1.64 -14.09
CA ILE A 41 3.05 2.84 -14.03
C ILE A 41 3.82 2.87 -12.70
N LEU A 42 3.14 2.62 -11.59
CA LEU A 42 3.80 2.53 -10.27
C LEU A 42 4.81 1.39 -10.22
N THR A 43 4.46 0.22 -10.76
CA THR A 43 5.35 -0.94 -10.80
C THR A 43 6.67 -0.62 -11.51
N VAL A 44 6.60 0.02 -12.69
CA VAL A 44 7.80 0.45 -13.43
C VAL A 44 8.56 1.52 -12.65
N GLY A 45 7.86 2.52 -12.10
CA GLY A 45 8.45 3.59 -11.30
C GLY A 45 9.19 3.07 -10.06
N TRP A 46 8.73 1.95 -9.49
CA TRP A 46 9.38 1.35 -8.31
C TRP A 46 10.77 0.79 -8.59
N PHE A 47 11.02 0.31 -9.80
CA PHE A 47 12.39 -0.06 -10.19
C PHE A 47 13.31 1.17 -10.19
N GLY A 48 12.82 2.31 -10.69
CA GLY A 48 13.55 3.58 -10.57
C GLY A 48 13.80 3.94 -9.11
N PHE A 49 12.78 3.87 -8.26
CA PHE A 49 12.89 4.17 -6.83
C PHE A 49 13.93 3.28 -6.13
N ASN A 50 13.80 1.96 -6.23
CA ASN A 50 14.68 1.03 -5.53
C ASN A 50 16.14 1.12 -6.04
N VAL A 51 16.34 1.08 -7.36
CA VAL A 51 17.69 1.08 -7.95
C VAL A 51 18.43 2.40 -7.70
N MET A 52 17.72 3.54 -7.83
CA MET A 52 18.33 4.85 -7.55
C MET A 52 18.61 5.05 -6.07
N SER A 53 17.80 4.50 -5.18
CA SER A 53 18.01 4.58 -3.73
C SER A 53 19.25 3.79 -3.27
N ALA A 54 19.67 2.80 -4.02
CA ALA A 54 20.88 2.02 -3.71
C ALA A 54 22.17 2.85 -3.78
N GLN A 55 22.23 3.92 -4.57
CA GLN A 55 23.33 4.88 -4.71
C GLN A 55 24.70 4.30 -5.12
N LEU A 56 24.85 2.99 -5.16
CA LEU A 56 26.07 2.25 -5.51
C LEU A 56 25.84 1.49 -6.82
N ILE A 57 25.74 2.24 -7.92
CA ILE A 57 25.28 1.75 -9.22
C ILE A 57 26.06 0.51 -9.68
N GLU A 58 27.39 0.52 -9.58
CA GLU A 58 28.23 -0.57 -10.07
C GLU A 58 28.22 -1.81 -9.17
N ALA A 59 28.02 -1.63 -7.85
CA ALA A 59 28.16 -2.72 -6.89
C ALA A 59 26.86 -3.48 -6.64
N VAL A 60 25.71 -2.81 -6.52
CA VAL A 60 24.45 -3.42 -6.03
C VAL A 60 23.23 -3.18 -6.90
N SER A 61 23.28 -2.28 -7.89
CA SER A 61 22.08 -1.94 -8.70
C SER A 61 21.48 -3.15 -9.42
N GLY A 62 22.30 -4.05 -9.92
CA GLY A 62 21.83 -5.30 -10.53
C GLY A 62 21.10 -6.21 -9.54
N LEU A 63 21.65 -6.36 -8.33
CA LEU A 63 21.01 -7.13 -7.27
C LEU A 63 19.67 -6.50 -6.84
N VAL A 64 19.63 -5.19 -6.67
CA VAL A 64 18.44 -4.43 -6.32
C VAL A 64 17.34 -4.60 -7.38
N ALA A 65 17.70 -4.53 -8.66
CA ALA A 65 16.76 -4.74 -9.76
C ALA A 65 16.20 -6.17 -9.77
N VAL A 66 17.07 -7.18 -9.63
CA VAL A 66 16.64 -8.60 -9.57
C VAL A 66 15.78 -8.85 -8.34
N ASN A 67 16.14 -8.35 -7.16
CA ASN A 67 15.37 -8.52 -5.94
C ASN A 67 14.01 -7.82 -6.02
N SER A 68 13.95 -6.65 -6.64
CA SER A 68 12.67 -5.97 -6.91
C SER A 68 11.78 -6.80 -7.82
N LEU A 69 12.32 -7.37 -8.90
CA LEU A 69 11.61 -8.27 -9.80
C LEU A 69 11.10 -9.53 -9.07
N MET A 70 11.95 -10.18 -8.29
CA MET A 70 11.57 -11.41 -7.57
C MET A 70 10.47 -11.15 -6.55
N ALA A 71 10.57 -10.06 -5.77
CA ALA A 71 9.54 -9.69 -4.82
C ALA A 71 8.22 -9.30 -5.53
N MET A 72 8.29 -8.58 -6.62
CA MET A 72 7.15 -8.26 -7.48
C MET A 72 6.44 -9.54 -7.94
N VAL A 73 7.18 -10.52 -8.45
CA VAL A 73 6.65 -11.82 -8.88
C VAL A 73 6.00 -12.57 -7.71
N GLY A 74 6.68 -12.65 -6.56
CA GLY A 74 6.15 -13.28 -5.36
C GLY A 74 4.81 -12.66 -4.92
N GLY A 75 4.75 -11.34 -4.84
CA GLY A 75 3.54 -10.60 -4.48
C GLY A 75 2.40 -10.79 -5.49
N THR A 76 2.72 -10.80 -6.79
CA THR A 76 1.75 -11.05 -7.86
C THR A 76 1.12 -12.43 -7.74
N LEU A 77 1.95 -13.48 -7.63
CA LEU A 77 1.48 -14.87 -7.58
C LEU A 77 0.58 -15.13 -6.37
N THR A 78 0.97 -14.65 -5.20
CA THR A 78 0.15 -14.83 -3.99
C THR A 78 -1.13 -14.01 -4.02
N ALA A 79 -1.08 -12.78 -4.51
CA ALA A 79 -2.29 -11.97 -4.66
C ALA A 79 -3.25 -12.54 -5.71
N LEU A 80 -2.75 -13.12 -6.80
CA LEU A 80 -3.56 -13.82 -7.79
C LEU A 80 -4.33 -14.99 -7.17
N VAL A 81 -3.63 -15.85 -6.41
CA VAL A 81 -4.23 -17.05 -5.80
C VAL A 81 -5.18 -16.69 -4.68
N LEU A 82 -4.74 -15.87 -3.72
CA LEU A 82 -5.53 -15.53 -2.53
C LEU A 82 -6.63 -14.50 -2.81
N GLY A 83 -6.40 -13.62 -3.77
CA GLY A 83 -7.37 -12.60 -4.20
C GLY A 83 -8.46 -13.12 -5.14
N ARG A 84 -8.42 -14.41 -5.51
CA ARG A 84 -9.46 -15.08 -6.33
C ARG A 84 -9.77 -14.31 -7.62
N ASN A 85 -8.74 -13.90 -8.31
CA ASN A 85 -8.83 -13.11 -9.57
C ASN A 85 -9.49 -11.74 -9.45
N ASP A 86 -9.63 -11.18 -8.26
CA ASP A 86 -10.07 -9.79 -8.10
C ASP A 86 -9.02 -8.82 -8.70
N PRO A 87 -9.42 -7.94 -9.64
CA PRO A 87 -8.47 -7.05 -10.33
C PRO A 87 -7.77 -6.08 -9.38
N GLY A 88 -8.41 -5.66 -8.30
CA GLY A 88 -7.79 -4.82 -7.27
C GLY A 88 -6.62 -5.52 -6.60
N PHE A 89 -6.77 -6.79 -6.27
CA PHE A 89 -5.68 -7.57 -5.66
C PHE A 89 -4.59 -7.94 -6.67
N ILE A 90 -4.97 -8.34 -7.89
CA ILE A 90 -4.00 -8.73 -8.91
C ILE A 90 -3.07 -7.57 -9.25
N HIS A 91 -3.61 -6.38 -9.48
CA HIS A 91 -2.81 -5.22 -9.86
C HIS A 91 -2.05 -4.58 -8.69
N ASN A 92 -2.47 -4.78 -7.46
CA ASN A 92 -1.74 -4.31 -6.28
C ASN A 92 -0.78 -5.35 -5.68
N GLY A 93 -0.89 -6.63 -6.05
CA GLY A 93 0.03 -7.68 -5.62
C GLY A 93 1.50 -7.39 -5.93
N PRO A 94 1.85 -7.02 -7.17
CA PRO A 94 3.21 -6.57 -7.51
C PRO A 94 3.70 -5.43 -6.60
N LEU A 95 2.85 -4.47 -6.33
CA LEU A 95 3.19 -3.33 -5.47
C LEU A 95 3.43 -3.75 -4.01
N ALA A 96 2.66 -4.71 -3.49
CA ALA A 96 2.91 -5.26 -2.15
C ALA A 96 4.31 -5.87 -2.03
N GLY A 97 4.73 -6.64 -3.04
CA GLY A 97 6.07 -7.20 -3.12
C GLY A 97 7.16 -6.13 -3.20
N LEU A 98 6.96 -5.13 -4.05
CA LEU A 98 7.91 -4.03 -4.25
C LEU A 98 8.05 -3.16 -3.01
N VAL A 99 6.95 -2.86 -2.31
CA VAL A 99 6.98 -2.15 -1.02
C VAL A 99 7.79 -2.94 0.01
N ALA A 100 7.52 -4.24 0.13
CA ALA A 100 8.17 -5.05 1.14
C ALA A 100 9.68 -5.23 0.90
N VAL A 101 10.12 -5.27 -0.34
CA VAL A 101 11.54 -5.48 -0.63
C VAL A 101 12.39 -4.20 -0.51
N CYS A 102 11.77 -3.01 -0.43
CA CYS A 102 12.49 -1.74 -0.39
C CYS A 102 13.58 -1.69 0.69
N ALA A 103 13.31 -2.24 1.89
CA ALA A 103 14.21 -2.17 3.02
C ALA A 103 15.43 -3.10 2.93
N GLY A 104 15.44 -4.06 2.00
CA GLY A 104 16.49 -5.08 1.93
C GLY A 104 16.80 -5.55 0.52
N SER A 105 16.39 -4.81 -0.50
CA SER A 105 16.66 -5.16 -1.91
C SER A 105 18.13 -5.25 -2.27
N ASP A 106 18.99 -4.53 -1.55
CA ASP A 106 20.44 -4.53 -1.66
C ASP A 106 21.13 -5.60 -0.81
N LEU A 107 20.40 -6.29 0.06
CA LEU A 107 20.95 -7.21 1.05
C LEU A 107 20.55 -8.67 0.84
N MET A 108 19.33 -8.90 0.33
CA MET A 108 18.75 -10.24 0.28
C MET A 108 19.26 -11.07 -0.88
N HIS A 109 19.30 -12.40 -0.70
CA HIS A 109 19.35 -13.32 -1.83
C HIS A 109 18.04 -13.24 -2.64
N PRO A 110 18.04 -13.40 -3.96
CA PRO A 110 16.83 -13.31 -4.79
C PRO A 110 15.66 -14.22 -4.35
N LEU A 111 15.96 -15.41 -3.82
CA LEU A 111 14.92 -16.29 -3.23
C LEU A 111 14.32 -15.71 -1.95
N GLY A 112 15.11 -15.01 -1.14
CA GLY A 112 14.64 -14.28 0.03
C GLY A 112 13.73 -13.11 -0.37
N ALA A 113 14.07 -12.41 -1.45
CA ALA A 113 13.23 -11.35 -2.01
C ALA A 113 11.90 -11.91 -2.56
N LEU A 114 11.92 -13.05 -3.25
CA LEU A 114 10.71 -13.76 -3.70
C LEU A 114 9.80 -14.11 -2.51
N ALA A 115 10.36 -14.70 -1.46
CA ALA A 115 9.62 -15.06 -0.25
C ALA A 115 9.05 -13.82 0.46
N THR A 116 9.86 -12.75 0.55
CA THR A 116 9.41 -11.45 1.10
C THR A 116 8.20 -10.91 0.36
N GLY A 117 8.24 -10.91 -0.97
CA GLY A 117 7.14 -10.47 -1.81
C GLY A 117 5.91 -11.38 -1.71
N ALA A 118 6.10 -12.70 -1.67
CA ALA A 118 5.01 -13.65 -1.54
C ALA A 118 4.24 -13.48 -0.23
N ILE A 119 4.95 -13.31 0.88
CA ILE A 119 4.35 -13.03 2.20
C ILE A 119 3.64 -11.68 2.17
N ALA A 120 4.23 -10.66 1.55
CA ALA A 120 3.61 -9.34 1.43
C ALA A 120 2.30 -9.39 0.63
N GLY A 121 2.25 -10.09 -0.50
CA GLY A 121 1.02 -10.28 -1.28
C GLY A 121 -0.08 -10.95 -0.47
N ALA A 122 0.27 -12.01 0.28
CA ALA A 122 -0.66 -12.68 1.18
C ALA A 122 -1.16 -11.76 2.29
N LEU A 123 -0.25 -11.02 2.92
CA LEU A 123 -0.54 -10.08 4.00
C LEU A 123 -1.48 -8.96 3.53
N PHE A 124 -1.20 -8.41 2.34
CA PHE A 124 -2.02 -7.39 1.73
C PHE A 124 -3.46 -7.86 1.52
N VAL A 125 -3.66 -8.99 0.82
CA VAL A 125 -5.00 -9.51 0.52
C VAL A 125 -5.77 -9.81 1.80
N TRP A 126 -5.14 -10.51 2.74
CA TRP A 126 -5.77 -10.87 4.00
C TRP A 126 -6.16 -9.63 4.83
N MET A 127 -5.24 -8.72 5.02
CA MET A 127 -5.47 -7.55 5.87
C MET A 127 -6.36 -6.51 5.22
N PHE A 128 -6.37 -6.41 3.89
CA PHE A 128 -7.36 -5.60 3.18
C PHE A 128 -8.79 -6.06 3.52
N MET A 129 -9.03 -7.37 3.41
CA MET A 129 -10.34 -7.94 3.73
C MET A 129 -10.71 -7.77 5.21
N VAL A 130 -9.76 -8.00 6.13
CA VAL A 130 -9.98 -7.81 7.57
C VAL A 130 -10.31 -6.35 7.88
N THR A 131 -9.54 -5.41 7.33
CA THR A 131 -9.70 -3.98 7.55
C THR A 131 -11.10 -3.51 7.11
N GLN A 132 -11.49 -3.86 5.89
CA GLN A 132 -12.76 -3.40 5.35
C GLN A 132 -13.98 -4.17 5.86
N ASN A 133 -13.89 -5.51 5.96
CA ASN A 133 -15.05 -6.33 6.25
C ASN A 133 -15.25 -6.57 7.75
N LYS A 134 -14.15 -6.76 8.50
CA LYS A 134 -14.22 -7.06 9.93
C LYS A 134 -14.15 -5.82 10.80
N TRP A 135 -13.16 -4.96 10.53
CA TRP A 135 -12.96 -3.73 11.32
C TRP A 135 -13.80 -2.55 10.83
N ARG A 136 -14.39 -2.67 9.64
CA ARG A 136 -15.20 -1.63 9.00
C ARG A 136 -14.48 -0.29 8.89
N ILE A 137 -13.20 -0.35 8.55
CA ILE A 137 -12.37 0.80 8.24
C ILE A 137 -12.35 0.94 6.71
N ASP A 138 -12.85 2.05 6.19
CA ASP A 138 -12.95 2.30 4.75
C ASP A 138 -11.64 2.84 4.18
N ASP A 139 -10.62 2.02 4.22
CA ASP A 139 -9.36 2.27 3.53
C ASP A 139 -9.52 1.87 2.05
N VAL A 140 -10.00 2.81 1.25
CA VAL A 140 -10.52 2.58 -0.11
C VAL A 140 -9.57 1.80 -1.01
N LEU A 141 -8.30 2.14 -0.98
CA LEU A 141 -7.25 1.52 -1.80
C LEU A 141 -6.41 0.49 -1.02
N GLY A 142 -6.70 0.31 0.26
CA GLY A 142 -5.88 -0.53 1.11
C GLY A 142 -4.48 0.03 1.34
N VAL A 143 -4.36 1.35 1.46
CA VAL A 143 -3.07 2.03 1.64
C VAL A 143 -2.36 1.55 2.89
N TRP A 144 -3.10 1.34 3.98
CA TRP A 144 -2.51 0.83 5.20
C TRP A 144 -2.01 -0.61 5.08
N PRO A 145 -2.78 -1.62 4.62
CA PRO A 145 -2.24 -2.96 4.44
C PRO A 145 -1.16 -3.03 3.37
N LEU A 146 -1.31 -2.30 2.25
CA LEU A 146 -0.37 -2.33 1.14
C LEU A 146 0.99 -1.70 1.50
N HIS A 147 0.98 -0.48 2.02
CA HIS A 147 2.20 0.27 2.31
C HIS A 147 2.61 0.16 3.78
N GLY A 148 1.65 0.21 4.71
CA GLY A 148 1.93 0.17 6.14
C GLY A 148 2.41 -1.20 6.60
N LEU A 149 1.58 -2.22 6.41
CA LEU A 149 1.91 -3.58 6.87
C LEU A 149 2.98 -4.25 6.01
N CYS A 150 2.88 -4.16 4.68
CA CYS A 150 3.91 -4.73 3.81
C CYS A 150 5.25 -4.01 3.99
N GLY A 151 5.26 -2.69 4.24
CA GLY A 151 6.48 -1.96 4.55
C GLY A 151 7.10 -2.35 5.91
N ALA A 152 6.26 -2.50 6.94
CA ALA A 152 6.72 -3.00 8.25
C ALA A 152 7.26 -4.44 8.17
N TRP A 153 6.56 -5.30 7.42
CA TRP A 153 7.06 -6.64 7.09
C TRP A 153 8.41 -6.55 6.37
N GLY A 154 8.57 -5.65 5.40
CA GLY A 154 9.81 -5.46 4.66
C GLY A 154 11.00 -5.10 5.54
N GLY A 155 10.80 -4.22 6.52
CA GLY A 155 11.81 -3.90 7.53
C GLY A 155 12.25 -5.13 8.32
N ILE A 156 11.31 -5.96 8.74
CA ILE A 156 11.59 -7.22 9.46
C ILE A 156 12.27 -8.23 8.52
N ALA A 157 11.76 -8.38 7.30
CA ALA A 157 12.29 -9.30 6.29
C ALA A 157 13.74 -8.96 5.93
N ALA A 158 14.12 -7.68 5.89
CA ALA A 158 15.52 -7.27 5.71
C ALA A 158 16.43 -7.85 6.80
N GLY A 159 15.97 -7.83 8.07
CA GLY A 159 16.72 -8.43 9.18
C GLY A 159 16.82 -9.95 9.11
N ILE A 160 15.84 -10.62 8.51
CA ILE A 160 15.81 -12.09 8.35
C ILE A 160 16.63 -12.50 7.12
N PHE A 161 16.19 -12.07 5.94
CA PHE A 161 16.74 -12.55 4.66
C PHE A 161 18.03 -11.83 4.24
N GLY A 162 18.37 -10.71 4.88
CA GLY A 162 19.68 -10.06 4.72
C GLY A 162 20.81 -10.79 5.45
N ALA A 163 20.50 -11.72 6.36
CA ALA A 163 21.50 -12.49 7.10
C ALA A 163 22.30 -13.44 6.19
N LYS A 164 23.62 -13.54 6.42
CA LYS A 164 24.51 -14.42 5.65
C LYS A 164 24.08 -15.88 5.67
N ALA A 165 23.51 -16.34 6.80
CA ALA A 165 23.01 -17.71 6.94
C ALA A 165 21.89 -18.07 5.93
N LEU A 166 21.17 -17.07 5.41
CA LEU A 166 20.13 -17.23 4.40
C LEU A 166 20.58 -16.73 3.01
N GLY A 167 21.87 -16.60 2.78
CA GLY A 167 22.45 -16.17 1.52
C GLY A 167 22.46 -14.66 1.28
N GLY A 168 22.08 -13.87 2.29
CA GLY A 168 22.18 -12.40 2.25
C GLY A 168 23.61 -11.90 2.41
N LEU A 169 23.83 -10.61 2.14
CA LEU A 169 25.15 -9.98 2.23
C LEU A 169 25.60 -9.73 3.67
N GLY A 170 24.70 -9.81 4.65
CA GLY A 170 24.98 -9.51 6.05
C GLY A 170 25.03 -8.00 6.35
N GLY A 171 25.63 -7.64 7.50
CA GLY A 171 25.69 -6.24 7.92
C GLY A 171 24.36 -5.70 8.50
N VAL A 172 23.36 -6.55 8.64
CA VAL A 172 22.03 -6.23 9.17
C VAL A 172 21.73 -7.01 10.47
N SER A 173 21.05 -6.39 11.41
CA SER A 173 20.61 -7.00 12.66
C SER A 173 19.08 -7.05 12.72
N LEU A 174 18.51 -8.23 12.96
CA LEU A 174 17.06 -8.38 13.13
C LEU A 174 16.54 -7.48 14.27
N THR A 175 17.27 -7.42 15.39
CA THR A 175 16.88 -6.56 16.52
C THR A 175 16.86 -5.08 16.13
N ALA A 176 17.87 -4.60 15.40
CA ALA A 176 17.90 -3.22 14.92
C ALA A 176 16.75 -2.94 13.95
N GLN A 177 16.44 -3.88 13.05
CA GLN A 177 15.31 -3.75 12.12
C GLN A 177 13.95 -3.73 12.83
N LEU A 178 13.78 -4.55 13.87
CA LEU A 178 12.56 -4.52 14.69
C LEU A 178 12.41 -3.16 15.41
N ILE A 179 13.46 -2.68 16.04
CA ILE A 179 13.43 -1.38 16.76
C ILE A 179 13.18 -0.24 15.77
N GLY A 180 13.90 -0.22 14.65
CA GLY A 180 13.74 0.81 13.62
C GLY A 180 12.33 0.80 12.99
N THR A 181 11.80 -0.38 12.69
CA THR A 181 10.44 -0.54 12.15
C THR A 181 9.39 -0.05 13.14
N LEU A 182 9.48 -0.47 14.42
CA LEU A 182 8.55 -0.02 15.45
C LEU A 182 8.67 1.49 15.70
N GLY A 183 9.88 2.02 15.72
CA GLY A 183 10.11 3.47 15.83
C GLY A 183 9.47 4.25 14.68
N GLY A 184 9.69 3.83 13.44
CA GLY A 184 9.10 4.44 12.24
C GLY A 184 7.57 4.36 12.24
N VAL A 185 7.00 3.20 12.60
CA VAL A 185 5.55 3.01 12.74
C VAL A 185 4.97 3.96 13.78
N THR A 186 5.62 4.04 14.95
CA THR A 186 5.16 4.88 16.07
C THR A 186 5.17 6.36 15.69
N VAL A 187 6.28 6.85 15.13
CA VAL A 187 6.41 8.25 14.72
C VAL A 187 5.40 8.60 13.63
N ALA A 188 5.24 7.72 12.63
CA ALA A 188 4.30 7.94 11.53
C ALA A 188 2.84 7.98 12.04
N ALA A 189 2.44 7.00 12.86
CA ALA A 189 1.07 6.90 13.35
C ALA A 189 0.73 8.04 14.32
N LEU A 190 1.59 8.31 15.31
CA LEU A 190 1.35 9.38 16.28
C LEU A 190 1.43 10.76 15.63
N GLY A 191 2.42 11.00 14.78
CA GLY A 191 2.54 12.26 14.03
C GLY A 191 1.31 12.53 13.17
N SER A 192 0.85 11.51 12.45
CA SER A 192 -0.38 11.59 11.65
C SER A 192 -1.62 11.87 12.52
N LEU A 193 -1.76 11.15 13.63
CA LEU A 193 -2.89 11.35 14.55
C LEU A 193 -2.95 12.79 15.06
N VAL A 194 -1.80 13.36 15.44
CA VAL A 194 -1.71 14.76 15.89
C VAL A 194 -2.08 15.72 14.76
N VAL A 195 -1.43 15.60 13.60
CA VAL A 195 -1.63 16.53 12.49
C VAL A 195 -3.07 16.49 11.98
N TYR A 196 -3.58 15.28 11.65
CA TYR A 196 -4.96 15.14 11.17
C TYR A 196 -6.01 15.43 12.26
N GLY A 197 -5.68 15.16 13.52
CA GLY A 197 -6.52 15.54 14.66
C GLY A 197 -6.68 17.05 14.77
N LEU A 198 -5.59 17.80 14.65
CA LEU A 198 -5.62 19.27 14.65
C LEU A 198 -6.37 19.80 13.42
N LEU A 199 -6.09 19.28 12.23
CA LEU A 199 -6.82 19.67 11.02
C LEU A 199 -8.31 19.40 11.16
N LYS A 200 -8.71 18.23 11.69
CA LYS A 200 -10.12 17.91 11.94
C LYS A 200 -10.80 18.90 12.85
N ARG A 201 -10.09 19.35 13.91
CA ARG A 201 -10.63 20.27 14.90
C ARG A 201 -10.75 21.71 14.39
N PHE A 202 -9.76 22.20 13.64
CA PHE A 202 -9.66 23.62 13.30
C PHE A 202 -10.10 23.96 11.87
N VAL A 203 -10.00 23.00 10.95
CA VAL A 203 -10.27 23.22 9.51
C VAL A 203 -11.42 22.34 9.02
N GLY A 204 -11.53 21.12 9.54
CA GLY A 204 -12.37 20.06 9.00
C GLY A 204 -11.58 19.17 8.03
N LEU A 205 -12.01 17.91 7.92
CA LEU A 205 -11.37 16.93 7.00
C LEU A 205 -12.33 16.41 5.93
N ARG A 206 -13.61 16.71 6.05
CA ARG A 206 -14.63 16.10 5.21
C ARG A 206 -15.51 17.15 4.57
N LEU A 207 -15.89 16.93 3.34
CA LEU A 207 -16.90 17.73 2.65
C LEU A 207 -18.24 17.64 3.38
N ASP A 208 -19.08 18.66 3.17
CA ASP A 208 -20.46 18.57 3.61
C ASP A 208 -21.21 17.42 2.91
N PRO A 209 -22.36 17.00 3.47
CA PRO A 209 -23.10 15.85 2.94
C PRO A 209 -23.55 15.95 1.51
N GLU A 210 -23.92 17.14 1.07
CA GLU A 210 -24.43 17.36 -0.28
C GLU A 210 -23.29 17.38 -1.28
N ALA A 211 -22.16 18.04 -0.97
CA ALA A 211 -20.96 18.05 -1.79
C ALA A 211 -20.35 16.64 -1.93
N GLU A 212 -20.36 15.83 -0.87
CA GLU A 212 -19.89 14.44 -0.93
C GLU A 212 -20.84 13.58 -1.80
N PHE A 213 -22.15 13.79 -1.73
CA PHE A 213 -23.13 13.06 -2.54
C PHE A 213 -23.01 13.39 -4.03
N ASN A 214 -22.86 14.68 -4.36
CA ASN A 214 -22.72 15.16 -5.74
C ASN A 214 -21.36 14.87 -6.36
N GLY A 215 -20.37 14.53 -5.52
CA GLY A 215 -19.00 14.25 -5.93
C GLY A 215 -18.03 15.41 -5.65
N ALA A 216 -16.86 15.05 -5.11
CA ALA A 216 -15.83 16.01 -4.77
C ALA A 216 -15.34 16.82 -5.98
N ASP A 217 -15.27 16.19 -7.15
CA ASP A 217 -14.82 16.84 -8.38
C ASP A 217 -15.73 18.01 -8.76
N LEU A 218 -17.06 17.81 -8.71
CA LEU A 218 -18.02 18.89 -8.97
C LEU A 218 -17.95 19.98 -7.91
N SER A 219 -17.80 19.62 -6.64
CA SER A 219 -17.79 20.56 -5.54
C SER A 219 -16.53 21.43 -5.52
N ILE A 220 -15.36 20.82 -5.78
CA ILE A 220 -14.06 21.47 -5.70
C ILE A 220 -13.63 22.07 -7.05
N HIS A 221 -13.72 21.27 -8.13
CA HIS A 221 -13.17 21.63 -9.43
C HIS A 221 -14.21 22.14 -10.43
N LYS A 222 -15.51 21.97 -10.14
CA LYS A 222 -16.63 22.32 -11.02
C LYS A 222 -16.65 21.55 -12.34
N VAL A 223 -15.98 20.41 -12.39
CA VAL A 223 -15.88 19.51 -13.55
C VAL A 223 -16.13 18.09 -13.06
N SER A 224 -16.96 17.34 -13.80
CA SER A 224 -17.18 15.91 -13.51
C SER A 224 -15.97 15.07 -13.93
N ALA A 225 -15.60 14.08 -13.10
CA ALA A 225 -14.60 13.08 -13.47
C ALA A 225 -15.04 12.19 -14.64
N THR A 226 -16.34 12.16 -14.98
CA THR A 226 -16.94 11.39 -16.05
C THR A 226 -17.78 12.31 -16.95
N ALA A 227 -17.14 13.33 -17.52
CA ALA A 227 -17.79 14.33 -18.37
C ALA A 227 -18.62 13.72 -19.52
N GLU A 228 -18.23 12.56 -20.02
CA GLU A 228 -18.94 11.80 -21.05
C GLU A 228 -20.37 11.37 -20.67
N ARG A 229 -20.70 11.38 -19.37
CA ARG A 229 -22.04 11.06 -18.86
C ARG A 229 -22.92 12.30 -18.70
N GLU A 230 -22.38 13.47 -18.87
CA GLU A 230 -23.10 14.74 -18.84
C GLU A 230 -23.64 15.03 -20.24
N THR A 231 -24.73 14.38 -20.60
CA THR A 231 -25.36 14.49 -21.94
C THR A 231 -26.22 15.76 -22.10
N ASN A 232 -25.92 16.82 -21.39
CA ASN A 232 -26.58 18.12 -21.58
C ASN A 232 -25.73 19.04 -22.46
N TRP A 233 -25.63 18.67 -23.74
CA TRP A 233 -25.22 19.55 -24.82
C TRP A 233 -26.44 20.04 -25.57
#